data_68374452ecf66805f084c9d2c08057bf
#
_entry.id   68374452ecf66805f084c9d2c08057bf
#
_cell.length_a   1.000
_cell.length_b   1.000
_cell.length_c   1.000
_cell.angle_alpha   90.00
_cell.angle_beta   90.00
_cell.angle_gamma   90.00
#
_symmetry.space_group_name_H-M   'P 1'
#
loop_
_entity.id
_entity.type
_entity.pdbx_description
1 polymer ?
#
loop_
_entity_poly.entity_id
_entity_poly.type
_entity_poly.pdbx_seq_one_letter_code
_entity_poly.pdbx_strand_id
1 'polypeptide(L)'
;MTTPVVTIRRLRTIADAVRLMRNKGAHALMVERRNEADAYGIVTETDIVYQVTAHGKDPKTVRVFEVMTKPCITVNPDLEVEYVARLFAMTGIRRAPVIQGQLLGMISTTDILVKSNFVEEPKAQRLEQLIQEAIAAARQICADEGTTSPGCAAAWDVVEELQAEAAHQEAKGLIKTAFEEYLEENPEALEARVYDV
;
A
#
# COMPACT_ATOMS: atom_id res chain seq x y z
N MET A 1 -1.71 7.51 5.33
CA MET A 1 -0.75 7.17 6.40
C MET A 1 -1.25 7.72 7.73
N THR A 2 -1.16 6.95 8.80
CA THR A 2 -1.60 7.34 10.16
C THR A 2 -0.39 7.71 11.02
N THR A 3 -0.46 8.87 11.69
CA THR A 3 0.52 9.40 12.64
C THR A 3 -0.23 9.97 13.85
N PRO A 4 0.32 9.94 15.09
CA PRO A 4 1.57 9.27 15.47
C PRO A 4 1.44 7.75 15.56
N VAL A 5 2.55 7.03 15.32
CA VAL A 5 2.60 5.58 15.48
C VAL A 5 2.69 5.22 16.96
N VAL A 6 1.83 4.30 17.39
CA VAL A 6 1.83 3.84 18.78
C VAL A 6 2.87 2.73 18.94
N THR A 7 3.74 2.86 19.94
CA THR A 7 4.81 1.90 20.21
C THR A 7 4.56 1.14 21.51
N ILE A 8 5.15 -0.06 21.63
CA ILE A 8 5.11 -0.89 22.83
C ILE A 8 6.46 -1.58 23.07
N ARG A 9 6.83 -1.75 24.34
CA ARG A 9 8.02 -2.51 24.71
C ARG A 9 7.77 -4.01 24.55
N ARG A 10 8.73 -4.73 24.00
CA ARG A 10 8.66 -6.17 23.70
C ARG A 10 8.34 -7.06 24.92
N LEU A 11 8.73 -6.63 26.14
CA LEU A 11 8.52 -7.38 27.39
C LEU A 11 7.14 -7.12 28.05
N ARG A 12 6.33 -6.22 27.48
CA ARG A 12 4.95 -6.03 27.93
C ARG A 12 4.09 -7.23 27.60
N THR A 13 3.00 -7.38 28.32
CA THR A 13 2.05 -8.47 28.09
C THR A 13 1.13 -8.18 26.91
N ILE A 14 0.53 -9.21 26.36
CA ILE A 14 -0.51 -9.05 25.33
C ILE A 14 -1.73 -8.32 25.90
N ALA A 15 -2.05 -8.52 27.19
CA ALA A 15 -3.11 -7.75 27.87
C ALA A 15 -2.80 -6.23 27.88
N ASP A 16 -1.52 -5.84 28.04
CA ASP A 16 -1.11 -4.43 27.94
C ASP A 16 -1.23 -3.92 26.50
N ALA A 17 -0.85 -4.75 25.50
CA ALA A 17 -0.97 -4.40 24.09
C ALA A 17 -2.44 -4.15 23.70
N VAL A 18 -3.34 -5.04 24.08
CA VAL A 18 -4.78 -4.91 23.81
C VAL A 18 -5.37 -3.64 24.45
N ARG A 19 -4.99 -3.36 25.72
CA ARG A 19 -5.43 -2.12 26.38
C ARG A 19 -4.92 -0.88 25.65
N LEU A 20 -3.66 -0.90 25.22
CA LEU A 20 -3.06 0.22 24.52
C LEU A 20 -3.71 0.43 23.14
N MET A 21 -3.94 -0.65 22.38
CA MET A 21 -4.67 -0.61 21.11
C MET A 21 -6.05 0.03 21.28
N ARG A 22 -6.84 -0.46 22.25
CA ARG A 22 -8.18 0.05 22.54
C ARG A 22 -8.18 1.52 22.93
N ASN A 23 -7.27 1.94 23.83
CA ASN A 23 -7.20 3.32 24.32
C ASN A 23 -6.75 4.32 23.24
N LYS A 24 -5.98 3.87 22.26
CA LYS A 24 -5.46 4.70 21.18
C LYS A 24 -6.20 4.54 19.87
N GLY A 25 -7.20 3.65 19.79
CA GLY A 25 -7.87 3.31 18.53
C GLY A 25 -6.90 2.71 17.50
N ALA A 26 -5.84 2.03 17.97
CA ALA A 26 -4.80 1.48 17.12
C ALA A 26 -5.03 -0.02 16.90
N HIS A 27 -4.88 -0.47 15.66
CA HIS A 27 -5.03 -1.87 15.27
C HIS A 27 -3.68 -2.62 15.16
N ALA A 28 -2.59 -1.91 15.35
CA ALA A 28 -1.23 -2.44 15.42
C ALA A 28 -0.36 -1.55 16.29
N LEU A 29 0.67 -2.15 16.87
CA LEU A 29 1.67 -1.45 17.67
C LEU A 29 3.06 -1.78 17.11
N MET A 30 3.90 -0.75 16.97
CA MET A 30 5.31 -0.97 16.68
C MET A 30 6.03 -1.42 17.94
N VAL A 31 6.82 -2.46 17.82
CA VAL A 31 7.61 -2.96 18.93
C VAL A 31 8.96 -2.24 18.97
N GLU A 32 9.28 -1.64 20.12
CA GLU A 32 10.50 -0.88 20.31
C GLU A 32 11.74 -1.73 20.02
N ARG A 33 12.68 -1.18 19.24
CA ARG A 33 13.98 -1.81 18.95
C ARG A 33 14.85 -1.85 20.21
N ARG A 34 15.71 -2.84 20.31
CA ARG A 34 16.69 -2.93 21.40
C ARG A 34 17.84 -1.94 21.25
N ASN A 35 18.23 -1.70 20.00
CA ASN A 35 19.27 -0.75 19.58
C ASN A 35 19.04 -0.37 18.10
N GLU A 36 19.85 0.49 17.53
CA GLU A 36 19.71 0.98 16.16
C GLU A 36 19.90 -0.11 15.11
N ALA A 37 20.73 -1.12 15.37
CA ALA A 37 20.95 -2.24 14.47
C ALA A 37 19.84 -3.30 14.54
N ASP A 38 18.92 -3.19 15.51
CA ASP A 38 17.82 -4.15 15.67
C ASP A 38 16.69 -3.87 14.67
N ALA A 39 16.14 -4.92 14.07
CA ALA A 39 15.03 -4.79 13.13
C ALA A 39 13.77 -4.28 13.85
N TYR A 40 12.90 -3.61 13.11
CA TYR A 40 11.57 -3.27 13.60
C TYR A 40 10.68 -4.52 13.75
N GLY A 41 9.89 -4.54 14.80
CA GLY A 41 8.84 -5.53 15.01
C GLY A 41 7.47 -4.86 15.03
N ILE A 42 6.45 -5.64 14.72
CA ILE A 42 5.05 -5.22 14.76
C ILE A 42 4.22 -6.29 15.45
N VAL A 43 3.23 -5.90 16.23
CA VAL A 43 2.17 -6.77 16.73
C VAL A 43 0.82 -6.19 16.33
N THR A 44 -0.01 -7.00 15.68
CA THR A 44 -1.33 -6.63 15.18
C THR A 44 -2.44 -7.32 15.96
N GLU A 45 -3.66 -6.80 15.84
CA GLU A 45 -4.85 -7.47 16.38
C GLU A 45 -5.02 -8.90 15.83
N THR A 46 -4.67 -9.11 14.55
CA THR A 46 -4.72 -10.43 13.90
C THR A 46 -3.75 -11.41 14.57
N ASP A 47 -2.52 -10.97 14.84
CA ASP A 47 -1.52 -11.79 15.53
C ASP A 47 -2.01 -12.21 16.91
N ILE A 48 -2.60 -11.28 17.66
CA ILE A 48 -3.14 -11.53 19.00
C ILE A 48 -4.29 -12.53 18.95
N VAL A 49 -5.25 -12.33 18.03
CA VAL A 49 -6.39 -13.23 17.87
C VAL A 49 -5.93 -14.63 17.49
N TYR A 50 -5.04 -14.76 16.51
CA TYR A 50 -4.62 -16.04 15.99
C TYR A 50 -3.68 -16.79 16.93
N GLN A 51 -2.71 -16.11 17.58
CA GLN A 51 -1.68 -16.79 18.35
C GLN A 51 -2.00 -16.88 19.86
N VAL A 52 -2.92 -16.06 20.36
CA VAL A 52 -3.28 -16.05 21.78
C VAL A 52 -4.71 -16.50 21.99
N THR A 53 -5.69 -15.78 21.41
CA THR A 53 -7.12 -16.05 21.64
C THR A 53 -7.54 -17.41 21.08
N ALA A 54 -7.18 -17.72 19.85
CA ALA A 54 -7.52 -19.00 19.19
C ALA A 54 -6.93 -20.22 19.90
N HIS A 55 -5.85 -20.02 20.67
CA HIS A 55 -5.20 -21.09 21.44
C HIS A 55 -5.54 -21.07 22.93
N GLY A 56 -6.46 -20.22 23.39
CA GLY A 56 -6.88 -20.13 24.78
C GLY A 56 -5.75 -19.70 25.75
N LYS A 57 -4.70 -19.05 25.26
CA LYS A 57 -3.58 -18.60 26.09
C LYS A 57 -3.99 -17.40 26.94
N ASP A 58 -3.48 -17.31 28.18
CA ASP A 58 -3.72 -16.16 29.05
C ASP A 58 -2.92 -14.93 28.55
N PRO A 59 -3.59 -13.86 28.07
CA PRO A 59 -2.91 -12.65 27.59
C PRO A 59 -2.11 -11.89 28.65
N LYS A 60 -2.32 -12.19 29.95
CA LYS A 60 -1.55 -11.58 31.05
C LYS A 60 -0.17 -12.22 31.22
N THR A 61 0.01 -13.44 30.76
CA THR A 61 1.28 -14.18 30.84
C THR A 61 2.09 -14.11 29.57
N VAL A 62 1.44 -14.13 28.40
CA VAL A 62 2.10 -14.05 27.07
C VAL A 62 2.70 -12.66 26.84
N ARG A 63 3.95 -12.63 26.38
CA ARG A 63 4.69 -11.40 26.10
C ARG A 63 4.57 -10.99 24.63
N VAL A 64 4.69 -9.69 24.34
CA VAL A 64 4.62 -9.16 22.98
C VAL A 64 5.65 -9.81 22.06
N PHE A 65 6.88 -10.05 22.53
CA PHE A 65 7.93 -10.67 21.71
C PHE A 65 7.64 -12.10 21.26
N GLU A 66 6.72 -12.80 21.93
CA GLU A 66 6.32 -14.17 21.58
C GLU A 66 5.31 -14.21 20.44
N VAL A 67 4.66 -13.07 20.16
CA VAL A 67 3.55 -12.97 19.21
C VAL A 67 3.89 -12.03 18.05
N MET A 68 4.78 -11.06 18.24
CA MET A 68 5.15 -10.07 17.22
C MET A 68 5.77 -10.70 15.99
N THR A 69 5.54 -10.10 14.83
CA THR A 69 6.29 -10.37 13.61
C THR A 69 7.56 -9.51 13.60
N LYS A 70 8.72 -10.16 13.48
CA LYS A 70 10.03 -9.51 13.42
C LYS A 70 11.03 -10.32 12.60
N PRO A 71 11.72 -9.75 11.59
CA PRO A 71 11.53 -8.38 11.10
C PRO A 71 10.14 -8.17 10.51
N CYS A 72 9.57 -6.97 10.62
CA CYS A 72 8.34 -6.64 9.92
C CYS A 72 8.62 -6.12 8.52
N ILE A 73 7.65 -6.31 7.62
CA ILE A 73 7.69 -5.70 6.28
C ILE A 73 7.49 -4.20 6.44
N THR A 74 8.35 -3.42 5.78
CA THR A 74 8.36 -1.96 5.82
C THR A 74 8.14 -1.38 4.43
N VAL A 75 7.62 -0.16 4.35
CA VAL A 75 7.36 0.57 3.11
C VAL A 75 8.17 1.86 3.10
N ASN A 76 8.76 2.19 1.97
CA ASN A 76 9.37 3.50 1.74
C ASN A 76 8.27 4.52 1.42
N PRO A 77 8.31 5.77 1.95
CA PRO A 77 7.33 6.80 1.65
C PRO A 77 7.24 7.20 0.18
N ASP A 78 8.32 7.01 -0.58
CA ASP A 78 8.39 7.32 -2.01
C ASP A 78 7.77 6.23 -2.90
N LEU A 79 7.34 5.11 -2.30
CA LEU A 79 6.71 4.02 -3.03
C LEU A 79 5.26 4.38 -3.37
N GLU A 80 4.89 4.25 -4.63
CA GLU A 80 3.52 4.48 -5.09
C GLU A 80 2.52 3.55 -4.41
N VAL A 81 1.31 4.07 -4.17
CA VAL A 81 0.24 3.36 -3.43
C VAL A 81 -0.13 2.02 -4.06
N GLU A 82 -0.07 1.93 -5.39
CA GLU A 82 -0.34 0.69 -6.13
C GLU A 82 0.65 -0.43 -5.81
N TYR A 83 1.94 -0.08 -5.69
CA TYR A 83 2.95 -1.06 -5.28
C TYR A 83 2.77 -1.49 -3.83
N VAL A 84 2.35 -0.56 -2.96
CA VAL A 84 2.01 -0.90 -1.56
C VAL A 84 0.80 -1.85 -1.52
N ALA A 85 -0.25 -1.58 -2.32
CA ALA A 85 -1.41 -2.45 -2.41
C ALA A 85 -1.04 -3.85 -2.93
N ARG A 86 -0.18 -3.92 -3.97
CA ARG A 86 0.34 -5.19 -4.50
C ARG A 86 1.17 -5.95 -3.47
N LEU A 87 2.04 -5.24 -2.70
CA LEU A 87 2.79 -5.83 -1.61
C LEU A 87 1.87 -6.44 -0.55
N PHE A 88 0.79 -5.73 -0.17
CA PHE A 88 -0.20 -6.23 0.77
C PHE A 88 -0.92 -7.47 0.25
N ALA A 89 -1.32 -7.48 -1.01
CA ALA A 89 -1.94 -8.65 -1.65
C ALA A 89 -1.02 -9.88 -1.67
N MET A 90 0.24 -9.69 -2.05
CA MET A 90 1.23 -10.79 -2.14
C MET A 90 1.61 -11.36 -0.77
N THR A 91 1.65 -10.54 0.27
CA THR A 91 2.12 -10.93 1.61
C THR A 91 0.99 -11.22 2.58
N GLY A 92 -0.26 -10.92 2.22
CA GLY A 92 -1.43 -11.08 3.09
C GLY A 92 -1.48 -10.11 4.28
N ILE A 93 -0.57 -9.13 4.35
CA ILE A 93 -0.59 -8.12 5.42
C ILE A 93 -1.59 -7.00 5.08
N ARG A 94 -2.13 -6.37 6.11
CA ARG A 94 -3.11 -5.29 5.96
C ARG A 94 -2.56 -3.93 6.35
N ARG A 95 -1.32 -3.87 6.87
CA ARG A 95 -0.65 -2.64 7.28
C ARG A 95 0.84 -2.83 7.40
N ALA A 96 1.58 -1.76 7.17
CA ALA A 96 3.03 -1.75 7.27
C ALA A 96 3.52 -0.41 7.82
N PRO A 97 4.62 -0.39 8.58
CA PRO A 97 5.27 0.86 8.95
C PRO A 97 5.94 1.49 7.73
N VAL A 98 5.84 2.81 7.65
CA VAL A 98 6.52 3.64 6.65
C VAL A 98 7.81 4.15 7.25
N ILE A 99 8.94 3.81 6.64
CA ILE A 99 10.28 4.08 7.18
C ILE A 99 11.18 4.69 6.12
N GLN A 100 11.85 5.78 6.49
CA GLN A 100 12.91 6.42 5.72
C GLN A 100 13.98 6.91 6.72
N GLY A 101 14.94 6.03 7.04
CA GLY A 101 15.88 6.27 8.13
C GLY A 101 15.24 6.19 9.52
N GLN A 102 14.09 6.78 9.70
CA GLN A 102 13.26 6.74 10.90
C GLN A 102 11.82 6.30 10.60
N LEU A 103 11.08 5.94 11.64
CA LEU A 103 9.67 5.58 11.55
C LEU A 103 8.83 6.85 11.33
N LEU A 104 8.22 6.97 10.14
CA LEU A 104 7.43 8.13 9.74
C LEU A 104 5.93 7.95 10.04
N GLY A 105 5.43 6.72 9.93
CA GLY A 105 4.00 6.47 10.08
C GLY A 105 3.64 5.00 9.87
N MET A 106 2.34 4.75 9.77
CA MET A 106 1.76 3.45 9.43
C MET A 106 0.82 3.63 8.23
N ILE A 107 0.93 2.77 7.22
CA ILE A 107 -0.03 2.68 6.13
C ILE A 107 -0.84 1.39 6.28
N SER A 108 -2.13 1.46 5.97
CA SER A 108 -3.06 0.32 6.04
C SER A 108 -3.90 0.22 4.77
N THR A 109 -4.53 -0.94 4.55
CA THR A 109 -5.52 -1.12 3.47
C THR A 109 -6.64 -0.08 3.57
N THR A 110 -7.08 0.28 4.78
CA THR A 110 -8.08 1.33 5.00
C THR A 110 -7.55 2.71 4.57
N ASP A 111 -6.27 3.03 4.84
CA ASP A 111 -5.67 4.29 4.37
C ASP A 111 -5.65 4.34 2.84
N ILE A 112 -5.33 3.23 2.18
CA ILE A 112 -5.34 3.13 0.71
C ILE A 112 -6.76 3.35 0.19
N LEU A 113 -7.74 2.63 0.74
CA LEU A 113 -9.12 2.68 0.29
C LEU A 113 -9.77 4.07 0.47
N VAL A 114 -9.53 4.71 1.63
CA VAL A 114 -10.26 5.94 2.00
C VAL A 114 -9.53 7.20 1.58
N LYS A 115 -8.19 7.17 1.50
CA LYS A 115 -7.36 8.35 1.26
C LYS A 115 -6.75 8.40 -0.14
N SER A 116 -6.86 7.35 -0.94
CA SER A 116 -6.48 7.40 -2.35
C SER A 116 -7.71 7.74 -3.18
N ASN A 117 -7.53 8.60 -4.16
CA ASN A 117 -8.61 9.03 -5.06
C ASN A 117 -8.93 8.00 -6.15
N PHE A 118 -8.55 6.72 -5.96
CA PHE A 118 -8.67 5.72 -7.02
C PHE A 118 -10.13 5.46 -7.47
N VAL A 119 -11.10 5.75 -6.60
CA VAL A 119 -12.54 5.62 -6.91
C VAL A 119 -13.06 6.84 -7.68
N GLU A 120 -12.58 8.04 -7.30
CA GLU A 120 -13.01 9.32 -7.88
C GLU A 120 -12.20 9.68 -9.13
N GLU A 121 -10.92 9.31 -9.14
CA GLU A 121 -9.99 9.52 -10.25
C GLU A 121 -9.29 8.18 -10.59
N PRO A 122 -9.89 7.31 -11.40
CA PRO A 122 -9.21 6.12 -11.90
C PRO A 122 -7.90 6.48 -12.57
N LYS A 123 -6.88 5.62 -12.43
CA LYS A 123 -5.54 5.86 -12.98
C LYS A 123 -5.54 6.29 -14.44
N ALA A 124 -6.44 5.72 -15.25
CA ALA A 124 -6.60 6.09 -16.64
C ALA A 124 -7.02 7.56 -16.85
N GLN A 125 -7.97 8.06 -16.05
CA GLN A 125 -8.42 9.46 -16.13
C GLN A 125 -7.33 10.42 -15.64
N ARG A 126 -6.61 10.07 -14.58
CA ARG A 126 -5.49 10.85 -14.08
C ARG A 126 -4.33 10.91 -15.08
N LEU A 127 -4.05 9.80 -15.75
CA LEU A 127 -3.02 9.74 -16.77
C LEU A 127 -3.41 10.58 -18.01
N GLU A 128 -4.67 10.55 -18.41
CA GLU A 128 -5.20 11.41 -19.48
C GLU A 128 -5.04 12.91 -19.13
N GLN A 129 -5.35 13.30 -17.88
CA GLN A 129 -5.14 14.68 -17.41
C GLN A 129 -3.66 15.07 -17.46
N LEU A 130 -2.76 14.20 -16.98
CA LEU A 130 -1.31 14.45 -17.03
C LEU A 130 -0.80 14.62 -18.45
N ILE A 131 -1.32 13.83 -19.40
CA ILE A 131 -1.00 13.97 -20.85
C ILE A 131 -1.44 15.35 -21.35
N GLN A 132 -2.66 15.79 -21.04
CA GLN A 132 -3.16 17.09 -21.47
C GLN A 132 -2.36 18.25 -20.88
N GLU A 133 -2.00 18.17 -19.60
CA GLU A 133 -1.14 19.15 -18.92
C GLU A 133 0.27 19.19 -19.54
N ALA A 134 0.87 18.03 -19.81
CA ALA A 134 2.17 17.94 -20.45
C ALA A 134 2.16 18.52 -21.89
N ILE A 135 1.11 18.26 -22.67
CA ILE A 135 0.93 18.84 -24.01
C ILE A 135 0.83 20.35 -23.94
N ALA A 136 0.06 20.89 -22.97
CA ALA A 136 -0.07 22.32 -22.80
C ALA A 136 1.27 22.96 -22.41
N ALA A 137 2.02 22.36 -21.50
CA ALA A 137 3.34 22.80 -21.10
C ALA A 137 4.36 22.75 -22.24
N ALA A 138 4.38 21.65 -23.01
CA ALA A 138 5.28 21.51 -24.18
C ALA A 138 5.00 22.60 -25.24
N ARG A 139 3.74 22.87 -25.53
CA ARG A 139 3.36 23.97 -26.46
C ARG A 139 3.83 25.34 -25.96
N GLN A 140 3.72 25.60 -24.67
CA GLN A 140 4.19 26.86 -24.10
C GLN A 140 5.72 26.99 -24.19
N ILE A 141 6.46 25.96 -23.81
CA ILE A 141 7.94 25.95 -23.89
C ILE A 141 8.40 26.15 -25.36
N CYS A 142 7.76 25.48 -26.31
CA CYS A 142 8.10 25.64 -27.73
C CYS A 142 7.76 27.04 -28.27
N ALA A 143 6.74 27.70 -27.73
CA ALA A 143 6.40 29.07 -28.10
C ALA A 143 7.42 30.10 -27.56
N ASP A 144 7.92 29.83 -26.32
CA ASP A 144 8.85 30.74 -25.64
C ASP A 144 10.30 30.55 -26.11
N GLU A 145 10.74 29.32 -26.35
CA GLU A 145 12.14 28.98 -26.67
C GLU A 145 12.38 28.69 -28.16
N GLY A 146 11.33 28.48 -28.93
CA GLY A 146 11.38 28.08 -30.33
C GLY A 146 11.25 26.55 -30.54
N THR A 147 10.68 26.18 -31.68
CA THR A 147 10.34 24.77 -32.00
C THR A 147 11.55 23.85 -32.21
N THR A 148 12.74 24.40 -32.36
CA THR A 148 14.00 23.64 -32.53
C THR A 148 14.88 23.67 -31.28
N SER A 149 14.40 24.21 -30.16
CA SER A 149 15.15 24.28 -28.91
C SER A 149 15.26 22.90 -28.23
N PRO A 150 16.35 22.63 -27.51
CA PRO A 150 16.46 21.41 -26.71
C PRO A 150 15.36 21.30 -25.65
N GLY A 151 14.88 22.43 -25.10
CA GLY A 151 13.79 22.47 -24.13
C GLY A 151 12.46 22.04 -24.74
N CYS A 152 12.17 22.48 -25.97
CA CYS A 152 10.98 22.05 -26.70
C CYS A 152 11.03 20.53 -26.99
N ALA A 153 12.16 19.99 -27.44
CA ALA A 153 12.32 18.56 -27.66
C ALA A 153 12.09 17.74 -26.35
N ALA A 154 12.77 18.10 -25.27
CA ALA A 154 12.64 17.42 -23.98
C ALA A 154 11.19 17.46 -23.43
N ALA A 155 10.47 18.56 -23.66
CA ALA A 155 9.07 18.66 -23.25
C ALA A 155 8.14 17.70 -24.02
N TRP A 156 8.41 17.46 -25.29
CA TRP A 156 7.67 16.49 -26.09
C TRP A 156 8.04 15.04 -25.74
N ASP A 157 9.29 14.76 -25.38
CA ASP A 157 9.72 13.43 -24.88
C ASP A 157 8.88 13.02 -23.65
N VAL A 158 8.58 13.96 -22.73
CA VAL A 158 7.70 13.69 -21.58
C VAL A 158 6.28 13.32 -22.01
N VAL A 159 5.74 13.99 -23.03
CA VAL A 159 4.40 13.68 -23.59
C VAL A 159 4.39 12.26 -24.19
N GLU A 160 5.42 11.90 -24.94
CA GLU A 160 5.54 10.58 -25.55
C GLU A 160 5.65 9.48 -24.50
N GLU A 161 6.41 9.70 -23.41
CA GLU A 161 6.54 8.75 -22.30
C GLU A 161 5.19 8.52 -21.60
N LEU A 162 4.43 9.58 -21.33
CA LEU A 162 3.10 9.48 -20.71
C LEU A 162 2.10 8.76 -21.64
N GLN A 163 2.14 9.02 -22.93
CA GLN A 163 1.29 8.34 -23.91
C GLN A 163 1.65 6.85 -24.05
N ALA A 164 2.95 6.52 -24.02
CA ALA A 164 3.40 5.13 -24.04
C ALA A 164 2.92 4.36 -22.78
N GLU A 165 2.95 4.99 -21.61
CA GLU A 165 2.42 4.40 -20.37
C GLU A 165 0.89 4.20 -20.47
N ALA A 166 0.14 5.15 -21.06
CA ALA A 166 -1.30 5.03 -21.26
C ALA A 166 -1.63 3.84 -22.17
N ALA A 167 -0.96 3.74 -23.31
CA ALA A 167 -1.13 2.62 -24.24
C ALA A 167 -0.78 1.27 -23.61
N HIS A 168 0.25 1.22 -22.78
CA HIS A 168 0.64 0.01 -22.05
C HIS A 168 -0.43 -0.43 -21.03
N GLN A 169 -1.09 0.53 -20.36
CA GLN A 169 -2.18 0.26 -19.43
C GLN A 169 -3.44 -0.23 -20.15
N GLU A 170 -3.78 0.39 -21.28
CA GLU A 170 -4.89 -0.06 -22.12
C GLU A 170 -4.65 -1.49 -22.64
N ALA A 171 -3.44 -1.79 -23.11
CA ALA A 171 -3.08 -3.13 -23.56
C ALA A 171 -3.18 -4.17 -22.44
N LYS A 172 -2.80 -3.82 -21.20
CA LYS A 172 -2.97 -4.69 -20.02
C LYS A 172 -4.43 -4.86 -19.62
N GLY A 173 -5.27 -3.84 -19.77
CA GLY A 173 -6.71 -3.90 -19.52
C GLY A 173 -7.48 -4.73 -20.55
N LEU A 174 -6.95 -4.86 -21.76
CA LEU A 174 -7.52 -5.68 -22.83
C LEU A 174 -7.11 -7.16 -22.75
N ILE A 175 -6.06 -7.49 -22.02
CA ILE A 175 -5.65 -8.87 -21.80
C ILE A 175 -6.43 -9.40 -20.61
N LYS A 176 -7.57 -10.03 -20.87
CA LYS A 176 -8.30 -10.82 -19.88
C LYS A 176 -7.36 -11.92 -19.36
N THR A 177 -7.45 -12.17 -18.06
CA THR A 177 -6.75 -13.34 -17.51
C THR A 177 -7.41 -14.62 -18.01
N ALA A 178 -6.64 -15.69 -18.17
CA ALA A 178 -7.20 -16.99 -18.54
C ALA A 178 -8.34 -17.46 -17.62
N PHE A 179 -8.34 -16.96 -16.38
CA PHE A 179 -9.40 -17.23 -15.40
C PHE A 179 -10.67 -16.41 -15.67
N GLU A 180 -10.56 -15.15 -16.05
CA GLU A 180 -11.71 -14.30 -16.46
C GLU A 180 -12.34 -14.84 -17.75
N GLU A 181 -11.54 -15.28 -18.70
CA GLU A 181 -12.00 -15.93 -19.93
C GLU A 181 -12.74 -17.24 -19.64
N TYR A 182 -12.18 -18.07 -18.74
CA TYR A 182 -12.84 -19.29 -18.26
C TYR A 182 -14.18 -19.02 -17.56
N LEU A 183 -14.30 -17.99 -16.72
CA LEU A 183 -15.54 -17.64 -16.03
C LEU A 183 -16.61 -17.12 -16.99
N GLU A 184 -16.24 -16.37 -18.02
CA GLU A 184 -17.18 -15.93 -19.06
C GLU A 184 -17.70 -17.10 -19.88
N GLU A 185 -16.86 -18.07 -20.20
CA GLU A 185 -17.25 -19.29 -20.91
C GLU A 185 -18.06 -20.25 -20.03
N ASN A 186 -17.88 -20.20 -18.70
CA ASN A 186 -18.49 -21.10 -17.74
C ASN A 186 -19.19 -20.33 -16.58
N PRO A 187 -20.28 -19.60 -16.86
CA PRO A 187 -20.96 -18.77 -15.85
C PRO A 187 -21.58 -19.58 -14.71
N GLU A 188 -21.76 -20.89 -14.88
CA GLU A 188 -22.26 -21.81 -13.85
C GLU A 188 -21.15 -22.46 -13.01
N ALA A 189 -19.87 -22.13 -13.25
CA ALA A 189 -18.77 -22.65 -12.46
C ALA A 189 -18.90 -22.22 -10.99
N LEU A 190 -18.52 -23.12 -10.06
CA LEU A 190 -18.60 -22.82 -8.61
C LEU A 190 -17.76 -21.60 -8.22
N GLU A 191 -16.66 -21.39 -8.93
CA GLU A 191 -15.76 -20.25 -8.77
C GLU A 191 -16.42 -18.92 -9.14
N ALA A 192 -17.36 -18.89 -10.10
CA ALA A 192 -18.12 -17.70 -10.47
C ALA A 192 -19.06 -17.23 -9.34
N ARG A 193 -19.54 -18.17 -8.51
CA ARG A 193 -20.49 -17.87 -7.41
C ARG A 193 -19.81 -17.29 -6.16
N VAL A 194 -18.50 -17.38 -6.04
CA VAL A 194 -17.76 -16.94 -4.84
C VAL A 194 -17.49 -15.43 -4.86
N TYR A 195 -17.63 -14.78 -6.00
CA TYR A 195 -17.32 -13.34 -6.18
C TYR A 195 -18.54 -12.41 -6.20
N ASP A 196 -19.74 -12.93 -6.04
CA ASP A 196 -21.01 -12.16 -5.96
C ASP A 196 -21.43 -11.85 -4.50
N VAL A 197 -20.43 -11.62 -3.57
CA VAL A 197 -20.72 -11.22 -2.19
C VAL A 197 -20.04 -9.91 -1.87
#